data_ea2bf8f4d38e05dbe30a44740c62f5f3
#
_entry.id   ea2bf8f4d38e05dbe30a44740c62f5f3
#
_cell.length_a   1.000
_cell.length_b   1.000
_cell.length_c   1.000
_cell.angle_alpha   90.00
_cell.angle_beta   90.00
_cell.angle_gamma   90.00
#
_symmetry.space_group_name_H-M   'P 1'
#
loop_
_entity.id
_entity.type
_entity.pdbx_description
1 polymer ?
#
loop_
_entity_poly.entity_id
_entity_poly.type
_entity_poly.pdbx_seq_one_letter_code
_entity_poly.pdbx_strand_id
1 'polypeptide(L)'
;MAKQGKSINLFLMDGESSGRMKCTLANWTGVAYKIPRTKLDSCKDRDDLKQSGVYFLFGKSDTTGKGVVYIGQAGARKNGEGILTRLLEHRRNPEKDYWVEAIVFTTSNNSFGPTEISYLENRFCNLAIKANRYEVKNGNDPTPGNITEEKECELEEFIDYAKVIMGVLGHKLFEPVALSTEEKTDSTDGKKNSPLQFYLKRTCLLYTSDA
;
A
#
# COMPACT_ATOMS: atom_id res chain seq x y z
N MET A 1 -10.17 17.89 15.80
CA MET A 1 -11.17 16.85 16.08
C MET A 1 -10.50 15.69 16.80
N ALA A 2 -11.14 15.12 17.83
CA ALA A 2 -10.62 13.93 18.51
C ALA A 2 -10.60 12.76 17.52
N LYS A 3 -9.48 12.02 17.47
CA LYS A 3 -9.37 10.80 16.64
C LYS A 3 -10.32 9.74 17.20
N GLN A 4 -11.32 9.33 16.43
CA GLN A 4 -12.22 8.25 16.81
C GLN A 4 -11.57 6.89 16.49
N GLY A 5 -11.78 5.91 17.38
CA GLY A 5 -11.38 4.52 17.13
C GLY A 5 -12.11 3.95 15.90
N LYS A 6 -11.43 3.08 15.15
CA LYS A 6 -11.99 2.40 13.97
C LYS A 6 -11.91 0.89 14.16
N SER A 7 -12.98 0.17 13.85
CA SER A 7 -13.00 -1.29 13.87
C SER A 7 -12.68 -1.83 12.47
N ILE A 8 -11.66 -2.67 12.39
CA ILE A 8 -11.21 -3.30 11.15
C ILE A 8 -11.38 -4.81 11.29
N ASN A 9 -11.97 -5.43 10.27
CA ASN A 9 -12.07 -6.87 10.15
C ASN A 9 -11.02 -7.34 9.15
N LEU A 10 -10.11 -8.20 9.60
CA LEU A 10 -9.06 -8.83 8.79
C LEU A 10 -9.35 -10.33 8.71
N PHE A 11 -9.73 -10.80 7.52
CA PHE A 11 -10.03 -12.21 7.26
C PHE A 11 -8.85 -12.87 6.55
N LEU A 12 -8.21 -13.83 7.23
CA LEU A 12 -7.11 -14.64 6.68
C LEU A 12 -7.71 -15.76 5.83
N MET A 13 -7.77 -15.57 4.52
CA MET A 13 -8.46 -16.47 3.58
C MET A 13 -7.78 -17.85 3.47
N ASP A 14 -6.49 -17.90 3.72
CA ASP A 14 -5.68 -19.14 3.69
C ASP A 14 -5.30 -19.62 5.12
N GLY A 15 -5.83 -18.98 6.17
CA GLY A 15 -5.54 -19.32 7.56
C GLY A 15 -4.17 -18.86 8.08
N GLU A 16 -3.38 -18.19 7.25
CA GLU A 16 -2.02 -17.75 7.57
C GLU A 16 -1.78 -16.29 7.17
N SER A 17 -0.87 -15.60 7.88
CA SER A 17 -0.56 -14.20 7.64
C SER A 17 0.22 -13.92 6.33
N SER A 18 0.86 -14.95 5.78
CA SER A 18 1.56 -14.89 4.48
C SER A 18 0.63 -15.12 3.29
N GLY A 19 -0.60 -15.58 3.53
CA GLY A 19 -1.60 -15.90 2.53
C GLY A 19 -2.40 -14.68 2.06
N ARG A 20 -3.53 -14.99 1.38
CA ARG A 20 -4.48 -13.96 0.96
C ARG A 20 -5.25 -13.42 2.16
N MET A 21 -5.49 -12.12 2.15
CA MET A 21 -6.27 -11.45 3.19
C MET A 21 -7.37 -10.61 2.55
N LYS A 22 -8.57 -10.61 3.16
CA LYS A 22 -9.62 -9.64 2.90
C LYS A 22 -9.73 -8.71 4.10
N CYS A 23 -9.79 -7.42 3.86
CA CYS A 23 -9.88 -6.41 4.91
C CYS A 23 -11.07 -5.49 4.65
N THR A 24 -11.88 -5.26 5.68
CA THR A 24 -13.01 -4.34 5.66
C THR A 24 -13.00 -3.47 6.92
N LEU A 25 -13.58 -2.30 6.83
CA LEU A 25 -13.71 -1.36 7.93
C LEU A 25 -15.18 -1.11 8.21
N ALA A 26 -15.56 -1.00 9.49
CA ALA A 26 -16.94 -0.70 9.87
C ALA A 26 -17.39 0.65 9.31
N ASN A 27 -18.63 0.70 8.83
CA ASN A 27 -19.27 1.88 8.22
C ASN A 27 -18.53 2.40 6.96
N TRP A 28 -17.89 1.51 6.22
CA TRP A 28 -17.23 1.82 4.97
C TRP A 28 -17.58 0.78 3.90
N THR A 29 -17.89 1.24 2.70
CA THR A 29 -18.20 0.36 1.57
C THR A 29 -16.95 -0.23 0.92
N GLY A 30 -15.77 0.28 1.22
CA GLY A 30 -14.53 -0.20 0.68
C GLY A 30 -14.18 -1.62 1.13
N VAL A 31 -13.65 -2.39 0.19
CA VAL A 31 -13.12 -3.74 0.40
C VAL A 31 -11.69 -3.76 -0.09
N ALA A 32 -10.77 -4.21 0.76
CA ALA A 32 -9.38 -4.39 0.39
C ALA A 32 -8.99 -5.87 0.37
N TYR A 33 -8.10 -6.22 -0.56
CA TYR A 33 -7.45 -7.52 -0.62
C TYR A 33 -5.94 -7.34 -0.62
N LYS A 34 -5.26 -8.17 0.16
CA LYS A 34 -3.82 -8.43 0.01
C LYS A 34 -3.67 -9.80 -0.62
N ILE A 35 -2.98 -9.88 -1.77
CA ILE A 35 -2.89 -11.10 -2.57
C ILE A 35 -1.43 -11.31 -2.95
N PRO A 36 -0.75 -12.36 -2.43
CA PRO A 36 0.55 -12.76 -2.95
C PRO A 36 0.45 -13.09 -4.45
N ARG A 37 1.45 -12.70 -5.24
CA ARG A 37 1.51 -12.93 -6.69
C ARG A 37 1.27 -14.39 -7.07
N THR A 38 1.78 -15.32 -6.26
CA THR A 38 1.64 -16.77 -6.45
C THR A 38 0.23 -17.30 -6.19
N LYS A 39 -0.62 -16.52 -5.49
CA LYS A 39 -1.98 -16.92 -5.10
C LYS A 39 -3.08 -16.30 -5.97
N LEU A 40 -2.76 -15.61 -7.06
CA LEU A 40 -3.75 -14.96 -7.93
C LEU A 40 -4.77 -15.95 -8.50
N ASP A 41 -4.33 -17.14 -8.91
CA ASP A 41 -5.23 -18.15 -9.48
C ASP A 41 -6.28 -18.66 -8.49
N SER A 42 -5.98 -18.59 -7.20
CA SER A 42 -6.91 -18.95 -6.12
C SER A 42 -7.98 -17.85 -5.84
N CYS A 43 -7.96 -16.76 -6.62
CA CYS A 43 -8.94 -15.67 -6.49
C CYS A 43 -10.02 -15.68 -7.57
N LYS A 44 -10.07 -16.68 -8.48
CA LYS A 44 -10.98 -16.70 -9.63
C LYS A 44 -12.45 -16.68 -9.27
N ASP A 45 -12.81 -17.22 -8.12
CA ASP A 45 -14.18 -17.30 -7.64
C ASP A 45 -14.63 -16.08 -6.79
N ARG A 46 -13.83 -14.99 -6.82
CA ARG A 46 -14.13 -13.76 -6.08
C ARG A 46 -14.80 -12.73 -6.97
N ASP A 47 -16.12 -12.54 -6.78
CA ASP A 47 -16.90 -11.60 -7.59
C ASP A 47 -16.49 -10.16 -7.40
N ASP A 48 -16.09 -9.76 -6.19
CA ASP A 48 -15.57 -8.43 -5.89
C ASP A 48 -14.24 -8.12 -6.61
N LEU A 49 -13.48 -9.10 -7.04
CA LEU A 49 -12.28 -8.91 -7.89
C LEU A 49 -12.57 -8.89 -9.41
N LYS A 50 -13.82 -9.15 -9.81
CA LYS A 50 -14.31 -8.96 -11.18
C LYS A 50 -14.84 -7.53 -11.42
N GLN A 51 -14.91 -6.72 -10.37
CA GLN A 51 -15.39 -5.34 -10.39
C GLN A 51 -14.28 -4.34 -10.76
N SER A 52 -14.69 -3.07 -10.87
CA SER A 52 -13.77 -1.94 -11.00
C SER A 52 -13.04 -1.66 -9.68
N GLY A 53 -11.81 -1.15 -9.77
CA GLY A 53 -11.06 -0.73 -8.59
C GLY A 53 -9.64 -0.28 -8.92
N VAL A 54 -8.90 0.01 -7.87
CA VAL A 54 -7.49 0.39 -7.94
C VAL A 54 -6.62 -0.67 -7.26
N TYR A 55 -5.40 -0.82 -7.76
CA TYR A 55 -4.48 -1.82 -7.24
C TYR A 55 -3.06 -1.28 -7.13
N PHE A 56 -2.31 -1.87 -6.24
CA PHE A 56 -0.93 -1.54 -5.91
C PHE A 56 -0.10 -2.81 -6.01
N LEU A 57 0.93 -2.81 -6.85
CA LEU A 57 1.87 -3.91 -7.00
C LEU A 57 3.15 -3.58 -6.24
N PHE A 58 3.40 -4.31 -5.15
CA PHE A 58 4.56 -4.08 -4.28
C PHE A 58 5.68 -5.07 -4.55
N GLY A 59 6.89 -4.57 -4.55
CA GLY A 59 8.10 -5.37 -4.71
C GLY A 59 9.35 -4.65 -4.26
N LYS A 60 10.49 -5.10 -4.77
CA LYS A 60 11.80 -4.50 -4.52
C LYS A 60 12.52 -4.26 -5.83
N SER A 61 13.30 -3.19 -5.87
CA SER A 61 14.21 -2.92 -6.98
C SER A 61 15.40 -3.84 -6.90
N ASP A 62 15.70 -4.58 -7.96
CA ASP A 62 16.85 -5.47 -8.04
C ASP A 62 18.19 -4.73 -7.96
N THR A 63 18.20 -3.47 -8.41
CA THR A 63 19.42 -2.64 -8.43
C THR A 63 19.69 -1.92 -7.12
N THR A 64 18.63 -1.41 -6.44
CA THR A 64 18.78 -0.57 -5.24
C THR A 64 18.33 -1.25 -3.96
N GLY A 65 17.61 -2.37 -4.03
CA GLY A 65 16.98 -3.03 -2.90
C GLY A 65 15.84 -2.22 -2.25
N LYS A 66 15.54 -1.02 -2.75
CA LYS A 66 14.45 -0.18 -2.26
C LYS A 66 13.09 -0.80 -2.60
N GLY A 67 12.11 -0.55 -1.74
CA GLY A 67 10.73 -0.88 -2.03
C GLY A 67 10.24 -0.13 -3.26
N VAL A 68 9.60 -0.85 -4.19
CA VAL A 68 8.96 -0.27 -5.37
C VAL A 68 7.47 -0.50 -5.33
N VAL A 69 6.70 0.39 -5.94
CA VAL A 69 5.26 0.25 -6.09
C VAL A 69 4.83 0.71 -7.48
N TYR A 70 3.93 -0.05 -8.09
CA TYR A 70 3.17 0.38 -9.25
C TYR A 70 1.71 0.51 -8.84
N ILE A 71 1.07 1.62 -9.19
CA ILE A 71 -0.32 1.92 -8.88
C ILE A 71 -1.09 1.91 -10.19
N GLY A 72 -2.23 1.25 -10.23
CA GLY A 72 -3.03 1.16 -11.44
C GLY A 72 -4.52 1.00 -11.16
N GLN A 73 -5.30 1.17 -12.21
CA GLN A 73 -6.74 0.98 -12.19
C GLN A 73 -7.17 -0.17 -13.10
N ALA A 74 -8.31 -0.75 -12.79
CA ALA A 74 -8.98 -1.71 -13.65
C ALA A 74 -10.49 -1.42 -13.65
N GLY A 75 -11.06 -1.17 -14.83
CA GLY A 75 -12.50 -1.05 -15.01
C GLY A 75 -13.12 -2.44 -15.24
N ALA A 76 -14.37 -2.60 -14.81
CA ALA A 76 -15.17 -3.77 -15.18
C ALA A 76 -15.43 -3.75 -16.68
N ARG A 77 -15.05 -4.82 -17.39
CA ARG A 77 -15.30 -4.99 -18.81
C ARG A 77 -16.62 -5.74 -19.04
N LYS A 78 -17.23 -5.59 -20.23
CA LYS A 78 -18.49 -6.25 -20.60
C LYS A 78 -18.46 -7.78 -20.50
N ASN A 79 -17.28 -8.39 -20.59
CA ASN A 79 -17.05 -9.84 -20.46
C ASN A 79 -16.85 -10.29 -18.99
N GLY A 80 -17.09 -9.44 -17.99
CA GLY A 80 -16.89 -9.74 -16.57
C GLY A 80 -15.42 -9.71 -16.13
N GLU A 81 -14.53 -9.17 -16.96
CA GLU A 81 -13.14 -8.94 -16.59
C GLU A 81 -12.99 -7.64 -15.81
N GLY A 82 -12.30 -7.71 -14.68
CA GLY A 82 -12.04 -6.57 -13.80
C GLY A 82 -10.62 -6.60 -13.25
N ILE A 83 -10.49 -6.30 -11.98
CA ILE A 83 -9.20 -6.18 -11.30
C ILE A 83 -8.36 -7.45 -11.44
N LEU A 84 -8.93 -8.65 -11.19
CA LEU A 84 -8.18 -9.90 -11.22
C LEU A 84 -7.53 -10.15 -12.59
N THR A 85 -8.29 -9.93 -13.67
CA THR A 85 -7.75 -10.08 -15.04
C THR A 85 -6.57 -9.15 -15.26
N ARG A 86 -6.67 -7.90 -14.80
CA ARG A 86 -5.58 -6.93 -14.92
C ARG A 86 -4.33 -7.35 -14.14
N LEU A 87 -4.50 -7.91 -12.94
CA LEU A 87 -3.38 -8.47 -12.16
C LEU A 87 -2.73 -9.67 -12.87
N LEU A 88 -3.52 -10.54 -13.49
CA LEU A 88 -3.03 -11.68 -14.27
C LEU A 88 -2.25 -11.22 -15.53
N GLU A 89 -2.69 -10.15 -16.20
CA GLU A 89 -1.95 -9.51 -17.29
C GLU A 89 -0.57 -9.01 -16.79
N HIS A 90 -0.53 -8.32 -15.66
CA HIS A 90 0.72 -7.84 -15.06
C HIS A 90 1.65 -8.98 -14.64
N ARG A 91 1.11 -10.10 -14.15
CA ARG A 91 1.91 -11.28 -13.80
C ARG A 91 2.63 -11.87 -15.01
N ARG A 92 2.02 -11.78 -16.20
CA ARG A 92 2.57 -12.31 -17.45
C ARG A 92 3.54 -11.36 -18.15
N ASN A 93 3.58 -10.09 -17.72
CA ASN A 93 4.47 -9.08 -18.31
C ASN A 93 5.88 -9.18 -17.70
N PRO A 94 6.93 -9.55 -18.48
CA PRO A 94 8.30 -9.65 -17.98
C PRO A 94 8.86 -8.32 -17.45
N GLU A 95 8.44 -7.18 -18.00
CA GLU A 95 8.87 -5.85 -17.54
C GLU A 95 8.40 -5.52 -16.12
N LYS A 96 7.40 -6.27 -15.62
CA LYS A 96 6.83 -6.12 -14.30
C LYS A 96 7.14 -7.29 -13.37
N ASP A 97 8.29 -7.94 -13.51
CA ASP A 97 8.64 -9.12 -12.69
C ASP A 97 9.04 -8.77 -11.24
N TYR A 98 9.26 -7.52 -10.93
CA TYR A 98 9.71 -7.02 -9.63
C TYR A 98 8.70 -7.16 -8.48
N TRP A 99 7.39 -7.30 -8.75
CA TRP A 99 6.38 -7.32 -7.70
C TRP A 99 6.10 -8.73 -7.17
N VAL A 100 5.82 -8.80 -5.87
CA VAL A 100 5.59 -10.05 -5.13
C VAL A 100 4.20 -10.16 -4.53
N GLU A 101 3.55 -9.02 -4.28
CA GLU A 101 2.19 -8.97 -3.75
C GLU A 101 1.40 -7.79 -4.30
N ALA A 102 0.09 -7.94 -4.37
CA ALA A 102 -0.85 -6.90 -4.76
C ALA A 102 -1.74 -6.52 -3.58
N ILE A 103 -1.99 -5.22 -3.40
CA ILE A 103 -3.11 -4.72 -2.60
C ILE A 103 -4.12 -4.13 -3.56
N VAL A 104 -5.38 -4.49 -3.37
CA VAL A 104 -6.50 -4.09 -4.22
C VAL A 104 -7.53 -3.36 -3.35
N PHE A 105 -8.11 -2.30 -3.89
CA PHE A 105 -9.27 -1.64 -3.31
C PHE A 105 -10.43 -1.62 -4.33
N THR A 106 -11.57 -2.08 -3.89
CA THR A 106 -12.85 -2.02 -4.58
C THR A 106 -13.96 -1.68 -3.59
N THR A 107 -15.21 -1.78 -3.98
CA THR A 107 -16.36 -1.52 -3.10
C THR A 107 -17.31 -2.72 -3.04
N SER A 108 -17.95 -2.93 -1.90
CA SER A 108 -18.94 -4.03 -1.71
C SER A 108 -20.20 -3.87 -2.55
N ASN A 109 -20.50 -2.63 -2.97
CA ASN A 109 -21.68 -2.27 -3.76
C ASN A 109 -21.37 -1.99 -5.24
N ASN A 110 -20.15 -2.28 -5.70
CA ASN A 110 -19.71 -2.05 -7.09
C ASN A 110 -19.95 -0.62 -7.59
N SER A 111 -19.70 0.39 -6.72
CA SER A 111 -20.00 1.79 -7.02
C SER A 111 -18.94 2.52 -7.84
N PHE A 112 -17.79 1.88 -8.12
CA PHE A 112 -16.72 2.51 -8.87
C PHE A 112 -16.94 2.44 -10.39
N GLY A 113 -17.16 3.59 -11.01
CA GLY A 113 -17.10 3.78 -12.46
C GLY A 113 -15.69 4.17 -12.96
N PRO A 114 -15.56 4.36 -14.27
CA PRO A 114 -14.27 4.73 -14.89
C PRO A 114 -13.70 6.04 -14.35
N THR A 115 -14.54 7.00 -14.03
CA THR A 115 -14.12 8.32 -13.54
C THR A 115 -13.56 8.23 -12.13
N GLU A 116 -14.26 7.49 -11.24
CA GLU A 116 -13.84 7.29 -9.85
C GLU A 116 -12.49 6.58 -9.77
N ILE A 117 -12.30 5.50 -10.54
CA ILE A 117 -11.01 4.77 -10.51
C ILE A 117 -9.87 5.59 -11.10
N SER A 118 -10.12 6.43 -12.12
CA SER A 118 -9.11 7.34 -12.66
C SER A 118 -8.68 8.40 -11.64
N TYR A 119 -9.64 8.99 -10.94
CA TYR A 119 -9.36 9.92 -9.86
C TYR A 119 -8.54 9.27 -8.75
N LEU A 120 -8.96 8.09 -8.27
CA LEU A 120 -8.26 7.36 -7.22
C LEU A 120 -6.84 6.98 -7.63
N GLU A 121 -6.61 6.51 -8.85
CA GLU A 121 -5.27 6.18 -9.34
C GLU A 121 -4.36 7.43 -9.31
N ASN A 122 -4.82 8.57 -9.86
CA ASN A 122 -4.08 9.83 -9.84
C ASN A 122 -3.75 10.26 -8.40
N ARG A 123 -4.75 10.30 -7.52
CA ARG A 123 -4.57 10.74 -6.12
C ARG A 123 -3.61 9.84 -5.35
N PHE A 124 -3.72 8.51 -5.48
CA PHE A 124 -2.82 7.57 -4.83
C PHE A 124 -1.40 7.66 -5.37
N CYS A 125 -1.20 7.85 -6.67
CA CYS A 125 0.11 8.10 -7.25
C CYS A 125 0.76 9.35 -6.64
N ASN A 126 0.03 10.47 -6.64
CA ASN A 126 0.53 11.74 -6.11
C ASN A 126 0.87 11.65 -4.61
N LEU A 127 0.03 10.98 -3.82
CA LEU A 127 0.28 10.76 -2.39
C LEU A 127 1.51 9.88 -2.16
N ALA A 128 1.71 8.82 -2.95
CA ALA A 128 2.86 7.94 -2.85
C ALA A 128 4.17 8.66 -3.22
N ILE A 129 4.15 9.45 -4.30
CA ILE A 129 5.30 10.28 -4.72
C ILE A 129 5.63 11.29 -3.63
N LYS A 130 4.65 12.00 -3.07
CA LYS A 130 4.85 12.97 -1.98
C LYS A 130 5.43 12.34 -0.72
N ALA A 131 5.00 11.13 -0.36
CA ALA A 131 5.52 10.41 0.80
C ALA A 131 6.96 9.91 0.60
N ASN A 132 7.40 9.71 -0.64
CA ASN A 132 8.75 9.32 -1.05
C ASN A 132 9.32 8.11 -0.29
N ARG A 133 8.46 7.18 0.12
CA ARG A 133 8.83 5.99 0.88
C ARG A 133 9.13 4.78 -0.02
N TYR A 134 8.47 4.72 -1.17
CA TYR A 134 8.66 3.74 -2.23
C TYR A 134 9.02 4.44 -3.53
N GLU A 135 9.77 3.75 -4.39
CA GLU A 135 9.95 4.20 -5.77
C GLU A 135 8.68 3.88 -6.56
N VAL A 136 7.99 4.91 -7.05
CA VAL A 136 6.76 4.77 -7.84
C VAL A 136 7.13 4.47 -9.29
N LYS A 137 6.71 3.31 -9.81
CA LYS A 137 7.04 2.80 -11.15
C LYS A 137 6.03 3.20 -12.24
N ASN A 138 5.18 4.18 -11.97
CA ASN A 138 4.26 4.72 -12.98
C ASN A 138 5.03 5.57 -14.00
N GLY A 139 4.95 5.21 -15.27
CA GLY A 139 5.69 5.90 -16.34
C GLY A 139 5.08 7.25 -16.73
N ASN A 140 3.79 7.44 -16.52
CA ASN A 140 3.06 8.68 -16.81
C ASN A 140 2.26 9.09 -15.57
N ASP A 141 2.05 10.40 -15.42
CA ASP A 141 1.11 10.94 -14.43
C ASP A 141 -0.32 10.58 -14.86
N PRO A 142 -1.06 9.77 -14.07
CA PRO A 142 -2.43 9.43 -14.44
C PRO A 142 -3.29 10.70 -14.49
N THR A 143 -4.11 10.83 -15.52
CA THR A 143 -5.02 11.98 -15.62
C THR A 143 -6.14 11.85 -14.61
N PRO A 144 -6.39 12.85 -13.74
CA PRO A 144 -7.55 12.83 -12.86
C PRO A 144 -8.82 12.84 -13.71
N GLY A 145 -9.78 11.98 -13.40
CA GLY A 145 -11.09 12.03 -14.01
C GLY A 145 -11.77 13.38 -13.74
N ASN A 146 -12.73 13.77 -14.59
CA ASN A 146 -13.58 14.93 -14.31
C ASN A 146 -14.73 14.49 -13.41
N ILE A 147 -14.72 14.88 -12.13
CA ILE A 147 -15.69 14.50 -11.10
C ILE A 147 -16.36 15.75 -10.51
N THR A 148 -17.56 15.57 -9.93
CA THR A 148 -18.24 16.64 -9.20
C THR A 148 -17.61 16.85 -7.83
N GLU A 149 -17.84 18.02 -7.22
CA GLU A 149 -17.33 18.35 -5.89
C GLU A 149 -17.76 17.33 -4.82
N GLU A 150 -19.03 16.89 -4.88
CA GLU A 150 -19.56 15.91 -3.93
C GLU A 150 -18.83 14.56 -4.08
N LYS A 151 -18.58 14.14 -5.32
CA LYS A 151 -17.88 12.90 -5.60
C LYS A 151 -16.41 12.97 -5.20
N GLU A 152 -15.79 14.12 -5.33
CA GLU A 152 -14.44 14.37 -4.85
C GLU A 152 -14.36 14.18 -3.33
N CYS A 153 -15.30 14.78 -2.57
CA CYS A 153 -15.36 14.63 -1.12
C CYS A 153 -15.53 13.15 -0.70
N GLU A 154 -16.42 12.42 -1.36
CA GLU A 154 -16.62 10.98 -1.09
C GLU A 154 -15.34 10.16 -1.35
N LEU A 155 -14.62 10.46 -2.44
CA LEU A 155 -13.41 9.74 -2.81
C LEU A 155 -12.22 10.11 -1.92
N GLU A 156 -12.11 11.36 -1.46
CA GLU A 156 -11.09 11.74 -0.48
C GLU A 156 -11.32 11.05 0.88
N GLU A 157 -12.58 10.90 1.32
CA GLU A 157 -12.89 10.10 2.50
C GLU A 157 -12.52 8.62 2.29
N PHE A 158 -12.83 8.08 1.09
CA PHE A 158 -12.41 6.72 0.73
C PHE A 158 -10.89 6.55 0.81
N ILE A 159 -10.12 7.52 0.29
CA ILE A 159 -8.65 7.55 0.35
C ILE A 159 -8.16 7.54 1.80
N ASP A 160 -8.77 8.30 2.68
CA ASP A 160 -8.37 8.36 4.10
C ASP A 160 -8.56 6.99 4.79
N TYR A 161 -9.63 6.27 4.52
CA TYR A 161 -9.80 4.91 5.00
C TYR A 161 -8.83 3.92 4.34
N ALA A 162 -8.59 4.06 3.04
CA ALA A 162 -7.64 3.22 2.32
C ALA A 162 -6.21 3.37 2.85
N LYS A 163 -5.78 4.57 3.25
CA LYS A 163 -4.48 4.80 3.91
C LYS A 163 -4.36 4.02 5.21
N VAL A 164 -5.41 4.01 6.05
CA VAL A 164 -5.43 3.25 7.30
C VAL A 164 -5.30 1.76 7.01
N ILE A 165 -6.09 1.24 6.07
CA ILE A 165 -6.05 -0.18 5.67
C ILE A 165 -4.68 -0.55 5.08
N MET A 166 -4.09 0.30 4.25
CA MET A 166 -2.76 0.09 3.67
C MET A 166 -1.70 -0.11 4.77
N GLY A 167 -1.74 0.72 5.81
CA GLY A 167 -0.86 0.59 6.99
C GLY A 167 -1.07 -0.71 7.75
N VAL A 168 -2.32 -1.12 7.98
CA VAL A 168 -2.68 -2.38 8.65
C VAL A 168 -2.22 -3.60 7.85
N LEU A 169 -2.29 -3.53 6.51
CA LEU A 169 -1.81 -4.59 5.62
C LEU A 169 -0.27 -4.63 5.48
N GLY A 170 0.45 -3.75 6.19
CA GLY A 170 1.91 -3.78 6.32
C GLY A 170 2.67 -2.80 5.41
N HIS A 171 1.98 -1.94 4.66
CA HIS A 171 2.60 -0.98 3.77
C HIS A 171 2.43 0.46 4.24
N LYS A 172 3.54 1.09 4.64
CA LYS A 172 3.55 2.51 5.03
C LYS A 172 3.69 3.45 3.82
N LEU A 173 3.03 3.11 2.71
CA LEU A 173 3.19 3.78 1.42
C LEU A 173 2.95 5.30 1.50
N PHE A 174 1.95 5.73 2.26
CA PHE A 174 1.51 7.11 2.34
C PHE A 174 2.06 7.87 3.57
N GLU A 175 2.86 7.20 4.39
CA GLU A 175 3.51 7.83 5.54
C GLU A 175 4.84 8.46 5.08
N PRO A 176 5.06 9.77 5.27
CA PRO A 176 6.34 10.37 4.90
C PRO A 176 7.48 9.72 5.69
N VAL A 177 8.66 9.66 5.08
CA VAL A 177 9.87 9.28 5.81
C VAL A 177 10.12 10.36 6.84
N ALA A 178 10.06 10.02 8.14
CA ALA A 178 10.47 10.92 9.18
C ALA A 178 11.96 11.24 8.97
N LEU A 179 12.27 12.42 8.46
CA LEU A 179 13.61 12.97 8.59
C LEU A 179 13.81 13.16 10.08
N SER A 180 14.84 12.54 10.66
CA SER A 180 15.29 12.90 12.00
C SER A 180 15.62 14.38 11.96
N THR A 181 14.69 15.21 12.37
CA THR A 181 14.95 16.60 12.72
C THR A 181 15.81 16.51 13.96
N GLU A 182 17.12 16.64 13.80
CA GLU A 182 17.95 17.15 14.88
C GLU A 182 17.35 18.51 15.21
N GLU A 183 16.66 18.59 16.33
CA GLU A 183 16.24 19.84 16.92
C GLU A 183 17.51 20.67 17.11
N LYS A 184 17.70 21.69 16.25
CA LYS A 184 18.58 22.78 16.55
C LYS A 184 17.94 23.55 17.69
N THR A 185 18.21 23.13 18.91
CA THR A 185 18.07 24.02 20.05
C THR A 185 19.15 25.09 19.90
N ASP A 186 18.76 26.26 19.45
CA ASP A 186 19.53 27.50 19.65
C ASP A 186 19.62 27.74 21.15
N SER A 187 20.71 27.29 21.74
CA SER A 187 21.19 27.79 23.03
C SER A 187 22.63 28.22 22.81
N THR A 188 22.79 29.54 22.69
CA THR A 188 24.03 30.25 22.96
C THR A 188 24.58 29.84 24.32
N ASP A 189 25.54 28.91 24.36
CA ASP A 189 26.65 29.00 25.33
C ASP A 189 27.78 28.05 24.92
N GLY A 190 28.98 28.58 24.88
CA GLY A 190 30.17 27.91 24.41
C GLY A 190 30.65 26.79 25.34
N LYS A 191 30.50 25.54 24.94
CA LYS A 191 31.28 24.40 25.44
C LYS A 191 31.57 23.42 24.31
N LYS A 192 32.86 23.10 24.20
CA LYS A 192 33.46 22.16 23.24
C LYS A 192 32.74 20.82 23.24
N ASN A 193 32.13 20.44 22.12
CA ASN A 193 31.54 19.14 21.91
C ASN A 193 32.64 18.09 21.70
N SER A 194 32.77 17.18 22.64
CA SER A 194 33.47 15.90 22.44
C SER A 194 32.54 14.95 21.66
N PRO A 195 33.01 14.15 20.70
CA PRO A 195 32.16 13.23 19.96
C PRO A 195 31.60 12.16 20.89
N LEU A 196 30.29 11.92 20.81
CA LEU A 196 29.59 10.80 21.50
C LEU A 196 30.14 9.47 20.96
N GLN A 197 30.87 8.73 21.79
CA GLN A 197 31.29 7.37 21.49
C GLN A 197 30.25 6.38 22.00
N PHE A 198 29.65 5.60 21.07
CA PHE A 198 28.77 4.48 21.42
C PHE A 198 29.58 3.21 21.55
N TYR A 199 29.54 2.57 22.73
CA TYR A 199 30.16 1.27 22.97
C TYR A 199 29.10 0.17 22.82
N LEU A 200 29.26 -0.72 21.83
CA LEU A 200 28.51 -1.98 21.74
C LEU A 200 29.16 -3.01 22.66
N LYS A 201 28.54 -3.30 23.81
CA LYS A 201 28.93 -4.46 24.63
C LYS A 201 28.49 -5.74 23.92
N ARG A 202 29.44 -6.45 23.30
CA ARG A 202 29.23 -7.85 22.88
C ARG A 202 29.25 -8.72 24.12
N THR A 203 28.10 -9.29 24.50
CA THR A 203 28.04 -10.41 25.46
C THR A 203 28.34 -11.69 24.68
N CYS A 204 29.58 -12.16 24.78
CA CYS A 204 29.97 -13.43 24.22
C CYS A 204 29.56 -14.51 25.24
N LEU A 205 28.53 -15.30 24.96
CA LEU A 205 28.24 -16.53 25.69
C LEU A 205 29.21 -17.60 25.18
N LEU A 206 30.27 -17.85 25.94
CA LEU A 206 31.10 -19.03 25.79
C LEU A 206 30.31 -20.24 26.33
N TYR A 207 29.87 -21.09 25.41
CA TYR A 207 29.47 -22.45 25.75
C TYR A 207 30.75 -23.26 25.96
N THR A 208 31.09 -23.60 27.20
CA THR A 208 32.00 -24.68 27.49
C THR A 208 31.20 -25.95 27.60
N SER A 209 31.33 -26.84 26.65
CA SER A 209 30.94 -28.24 26.79
C SER A 209 32.06 -28.97 27.50
N ASP A 210 31.81 -29.39 28.74
CA ASP A 210 32.60 -30.41 29.38
C ASP A 210 31.92 -31.76 29.32
N ALA A 211 32.69 -32.74 28.75
CA ALA A 211 32.69 -34.19 28.80
C ALA A 211 31.37 -34.97 28.69
#